data_9c93db3200e08737d00ca9d3b651afad
#
_entry.id   9c93db3200e08737d00ca9d3b651afad
#
_cell.length_a   1.000
_cell.length_b   1.000
_cell.length_c   1.000
_cell.angle_alpha   90.00
_cell.angle_beta   90.00
_cell.angle_gamma   90.00
#
_symmetry.space_group_name_H-M   'P 1'
#
loop_
_entity.id
_entity.type
_entity.pdbx_description
1 polymer ?
#
loop_
_entity_poly.entity_id
_entity_poly.type
_entity_poly.pdbx_seq_one_letter_code
_entity_poly.pdbx_strand_id
1 'polypeptide(L)' 'MSIRDDNWFEVWFTEGGDSEPAYLLVVKPDVTKPGFVVVLDPIDNFKVVHRGQSYEDTQLWLNEDEYQRVEGREFPDDGW' A
#
# COMPACT_ATOMS: atom_id res chain seq x y z
N MET A 1 23.53 -6.81 4.03
CA MET A 1 22.64 -6.77 3.01
C MET A 1 21.24 -6.69 3.48
N SER A 2 20.51 -6.05 2.84
CA SER A 2 19.29 -5.67 3.40
C SER A 2 18.13 -6.04 2.53
N ILE A 3 17.74 -7.27 2.60
CA ILE A 3 16.56 -7.67 1.90
C ILE A 3 15.32 -7.03 2.50
N ARG A 4 15.46 -6.42 3.66
CA ARG A 4 14.32 -5.76 4.26
C ARG A 4 13.90 -4.52 3.52
N ASP A 5 14.78 -3.95 2.72
CA ASP A 5 14.44 -2.77 1.94
C ASP A 5 13.32 -3.07 0.97
N ASP A 6 13.14 -4.34 0.58
CA ASP A 6 12.11 -4.73 -0.34
C ASP A 6 11.03 -5.58 0.29
N ASN A 7 11.05 -5.68 1.63
CA ASN A 7 10.14 -6.58 2.32
C ASN A 7 9.35 -5.83 3.38
N TRP A 8 8.63 -4.82 2.93
CA TRP A 8 7.81 -4.01 3.82
C TRP A 8 6.43 -3.84 3.20
N PHE A 9 5.49 -3.42 4.04
CA PHE A 9 4.19 -3.00 3.52
C PHE A 9 3.63 -1.89 4.40
N GLU A 10 2.70 -1.15 3.83
CA GLU A 10 1.97 -0.09 4.53
C GLU A 10 0.50 -0.33 4.34
N VAL A 11 -0.27 0.07 5.32
CA VAL A 11 -1.72 0.01 5.23
C VAL A 11 -2.23 1.43 5.07
N TRP A 12 -3.10 1.62 4.09
CA TRP A 12 -3.75 2.90 3.85
C TRP A 12 -5.24 2.71 3.99
N PHE A 13 -5.92 3.72 4.47
CA PHE A 13 -7.35 3.59 4.71
C PHE A 13 -8.06 4.89 4.37
N THR A 14 -9.37 4.79 4.09
CA THR A 14 -10.25 5.94 4.02
C THR A 14 -11.39 5.70 4.99
N GLU A 15 -11.84 6.76 5.62
CA GLU A 15 -12.93 6.65 6.58
C GLU A 15 -14.28 6.48 5.89
N GLY A 16 -14.29 6.62 4.58
CA GLY A 16 -15.54 6.56 3.86
C GLY A 16 -16.33 7.85 4.01
N GLY A 17 -17.47 7.86 3.40
CA GLY A 17 -18.36 8.99 3.48
C GLY A 17 -19.70 8.54 4.00
N ASP A 18 -20.69 9.41 3.84
CA ASP A 18 -22.03 9.10 4.32
C ASP A 18 -22.62 7.87 3.62
N SER A 19 -22.22 7.65 2.39
CA SER A 19 -22.76 6.53 1.62
C SER A 19 -21.72 5.50 1.28
N GLU A 20 -20.49 5.62 1.78
CA GLU A 20 -19.42 4.69 1.46
C GLU A 20 -18.78 4.16 2.72
N PRO A 21 -18.55 2.87 2.80
CA PRO A 21 -17.88 2.30 3.98
C PRO A 21 -16.39 2.64 3.97
N ALA A 22 -15.78 2.51 5.12
CA ALA A 22 -14.34 2.59 5.23
C ALA A 22 -13.70 1.49 4.38
N TYR A 23 -12.50 1.75 3.88
CA TYR A 23 -11.84 0.83 2.98
C TYR A 23 -10.35 0.80 3.28
N LEU A 24 -9.74 -0.35 3.08
CA LEU A 24 -8.32 -0.53 3.33
C LEU A 24 -7.61 -0.94 2.06
N LEU A 25 -6.39 -0.45 1.89
CA LEU A 25 -5.50 -0.88 0.81
C LEU A 25 -4.12 -1.16 1.41
N VAL A 26 -3.39 -2.05 0.77
CA VAL A 26 -2.04 -2.41 1.19
C VAL A 26 -1.06 -1.96 0.11
N VAL A 27 0.01 -1.30 0.52
CA VAL A 27 1.05 -0.81 -0.38
C VAL A 27 2.32 -1.57 -0.10
N LYS A 28 2.96 -2.09 -1.13
CA LYS A 28 4.22 -2.82 -0.99
C LYS A 28 5.06 -2.66 -2.23
N PRO A 29 6.37 -2.95 -2.13
CA PRO A 29 7.21 -2.93 -3.32
C PRO A 29 6.79 -3.99 -4.33
N ASP A 30 6.97 -3.67 -5.61
CA ASP A 30 6.74 -4.65 -6.66
C ASP A 30 8.02 -5.48 -6.82
N VAL A 31 7.95 -6.72 -6.38
CA VAL A 31 9.15 -7.58 -6.39
C VAL A 31 9.62 -7.91 -7.81
N THR A 32 8.78 -7.71 -8.80
CA THR A 32 9.15 -8.00 -10.18
C THR A 32 9.74 -6.81 -10.91
N LYS A 33 9.62 -5.61 -10.36
CA LYS A 33 10.13 -4.41 -10.99
C LYS A 33 10.73 -3.49 -9.93
N PRO A 34 12.05 -3.48 -9.80
CA PRO A 34 12.69 -2.63 -8.79
C PRO A 34 12.26 -1.17 -8.92
N GLY A 35 11.97 -0.57 -7.80
CA GLY A 35 11.54 0.83 -7.76
C GLY A 35 10.05 1.04 -7.90
N PHE A 36 9.34 0.07 -8.46
CA PHE A 36 7.90 0.17 -8.57
C PHE A 36 7.21 -0.25 -7.28
N VAL A 37 6.01 0.24 -7.10
CA VAL A 37 5.20 -0.02 -5.90
C VAL A 37 3.82 -0.43 -6.36
N VAL A 38 3.25 -1.44 -5.70
CA VAL A 38 1.90 -1.90 -6.03
C VAL A 38 0.96 -1.62 -4.87
N VAL A 39 -0.28 -1.39 -5.21
CA VAL A 39 -1.36 -1.22 -4.24
C VAL A 39 -2.32 -2.39 -4.41
N LEU A 40 -2.59 -3.07 -3.32
CA LEU A 40 -3.40 -4.29 -3.31
C LEU A 40 -4.67 -4.06 -2.54
N ASP A 41 -5.72 -4.72 -2.98
CA ASP A 41 -7.02 -4.65 -2.32
C ASP A 41 -7.24 -5.95 -1.53
N PRO A 42 -7.05 -5.94 -0.21
CA PRO A 42 -7.20 -7.15 0.58
C PRO A 42 -8.64 -7.69 0.62
N ILE A 43 -9.60 -6.83 0.39
CA ILE A 43 -10.99 -7.27 0.37
C ILE A 43 -11.29 -8.04 -0.91
N ASP A 44 -10.62 -7.67 -1.99
CA ASP A 44 -10.79 -8.33 -3.28
C ASP A 44 -9.62 -9.25 -3.56
N ASN A 45 -9.30 -10.08 -2.59
CA ASN A 45 -8.32 -11.15 -2.71
C ASN A 45 -6.93 -10.65 -3.09
N PHE A 46 -6.55 -9.49 -2.58
CA PHE A 46 -5.25 -8.87 -2.81
C PHE A 46 -4.99 -8.59 -4.29
N LYS A 47 -6.04 -8.25 -5.00
CA LYS A 47 -5.90 -7.85 -6.39
C LYS A 47 -5.10 -6.55 -6.47
N VAL A 48 -4.23 -6.46 -7.47
CA VAL A 48 -3.48 -5.24 -7.72
C VAL A 48 -4.42 -4.21 -8.33
N VAL A 49 -4.62 -3.11 -7.64
CA VAL A 49 -5.51 -2.06 -8.13
C VAL A 49 -4.73 -0.88 -8.70
N HIS A 50 -3.44 -0.79 -8.40
CA HIS A 50 -2.62 0.29 -8.92
C HIS A 50 -1.15 -0.13 -8.85
N ARG A 51 -0.36 0.30 -9.82
CA ARG A 51 1.08 0.12 -9.81
C ARG A 51 1.72 1.46 -10.13
N GLY A 52 2.45 2.00 -9.16
CA GLY A 52 3.13 3.28 -9.33
C GLY A 52 4.58 3.08 -9.70
N GLN A 53 5.14 4.04 -10.42
CA GLN A 53 6.53 3.97 -10.83
C GLN A 53 7.48 4.28 -9.68
N SER A 54 6.97 4.85 -8.60
CA SER A 54 7.74 5.14 -7.43
C SER A 54 6.79 5.23 -6.24
N TYR A 55 7.38 5.24 -5.06
CA TYR A 55 6.60 5.39 -3.85
C TYR A 55 5.88 6.75 -3.83
N GLU A 56 6.56 7.79 -4.24
CA GLU A 56 5.97 9.12 -4.25
C GLU A 56 4.78 9.20 -5.19
N ASP A 57 4.91 8.58 -6.35
CA ASP A 57 3.82 8.54 -7.31
C ASP A 57 2.60 7.85 -6.73
N THR A 58 2.84 6.76 -6.02
CA THR A 58 1.78 6.01 -5.38
C THR A 58 1.12 6.81 -4.26
N GLN A 59 1.91 7.54 -3.49
CA GLN A 59 1.35 8.40 -2.44
C GLN A 59 0.42 9.45 -3.01
N LEU A 60 0.80 10.05 -4.13
CA LEU A 60 -0.05 11.05 -4.76
C LEU A 60 -1.37 10.45 -5.20
N TRP A 61 -1.31 9.26 -5.78
CA TRP A 61 -2.50 8.56 -6.22
C TRP A 61 -3.45 8.27 -5.05
N LEU A 62 -2.90 7.83 -3.93
CA LEU A 62 -3.70 7.54 -2.75
C LEU A 62 -4.28 8.81 -2.13
N ASN A 63 -3.49 9.87 -2.09
CA ASN A 63 -3.95 11.12 -1.50
C ASN A 63 -5.08 11.76 -2.31
N GLU A 64 -5.10 11.52 -3.60
CA GLU A 64 -6.19 12.05 -4.43
C GLU A 64 -7.52 11.43 -4.07
N ASP A 65 -7.52 10.21 -3.57
CA ASP A 65 -8.72 9.54 -3.12
C ASP A 65 -8.91 9.65 -1.61
N GLU A 66 -8.18 10.56 -0.98
CA GLU A 66 -8.30 10.85 0.44
C GLU A 66 -7.96 9.66 1.33
N TYR A 67 -7.10 8.77 0.86
CA TYR A 67 -6.58 7.72 1.71
C TYR A 67 -5.52 8.27 2.64
N GLN A 68 -5.46 7.70 3.83
CA GLN A 68 -4.48 8.07 4.84
C GLN A 68 -3.67 6.83 5.21
N ARG A 69 -2.39 7.03 5.48
CA ARG A 69 -1.52 5.93 5.86
C ARG A 69 -1.66 5.65 7.36
N VAL A 70 -1.76 4.38 7.70
CA VAL A 70 -1.59 3.95 9.08
C VAL A 70 -0.12 4.15 9.41
N GLU A 71 0.18 4.77 10.53
CA GLU A 71 1.53 5.19 10.86
C GLU A 71 2.49 4.02 10.85
N GLY A 72 3.64 4.23 10.20
CA GLY A 72 4.71 3.26 10.17
C GLY A 72 4.57 2.24 9.07
N ARG A 73 5.68 1.59 8.77
CA ARG A 73 5.72 0.46 7.85
C ARG A 73 5.81 -0.82 8.65
N GLU A 74 5.25 -1.86 8.08
CA GLU A 74 5.34 -3.19 8.68
C GLU A 74 6.35 -4.03 7.92
N PHE A 75 7.06 -4.87 8.65
CA PHE A 75 8.06 -5.75 8.08
C PHE A 75 7.70 -7.18 8.49
N PRO A 76 7.22 -7.98 7.54
CA PRO A 76 6.65 -9.28 7.89
C PRO A 76 7.59 -10.21 8.62
N ASP A 77 8.90 -10.06 8.44
CA ASP A 77 9.86 -10.96 9.08
C ASP A 77 10.21 -10.53 10.50
N ASP A 78 9.57 -9.51 11.02
CA ASP A 78 9.85 -9.03 12.37
C ASP A 78 8.86 -9.59 13.37
N GLY A 79 8.76 -10.88 13.44
CA GLY A 79 7.89 -11.48 14.41
C GLY A 79 6.62 -12.08 13.82
N TRP A 80 6.61 -12.24 12.56
CA TRP A 80 5.45 -12.85 11.92
C TRP A 80 5.56 -14.40 11.93
#